data_80433347682302f2a911e0471c8729ea
#
_entry.id   80433347682302f2a911e0471c8729ea
#
_cell.length_a   1.000
_cell.length_b   1.000
_cell.length_c   1.000
_cell.angle_alpha   90.00
_cell.angle_beta   90.00
_cell.angle_gamma   90.00
#
_symmetry.space_group_name_H-M   'P 1'
#
loop_
_entity.id
_entity.type
_entity.pdbx_description
1 polymer ?
#
loop_
_entity_poly.entity_id
_entity_poly.type
_entity_poly.pdbx_seq_one_letter_code
_entity_poly.pdbx_strand_id
1 'polypeptide(L)'
;MSQSKADYINVIGAGLAGSEAAYQIAKRGIPVKLYEMRGVKATPQHKTTNFAELVCSNSFRGDSLTNAVGLLKEEMRRLDSIIMRNGEAHRVPAGGAMAVDREGYAEAVTAEIESHPLIEVIRKEITEIPDDAITVIASGPL
;
A
#
# COMPACT_ATOMS: atom_id res chain seq x y z
N MET A 1 16.03 8.28 31.44
CA MET A 1 15.80 6.91 30.95
C MET A 1 15.46 6.99 29.46
N SER A 2 16.27 6.42 28.60
CA SER A 2 15.88 6.28 27.21
C SER A 2 14.75 5.24 27.17
N GLN A 3 13.54 5.62 26.78
CA GLN A 3 12.54 4.67 26.36
C GLN A 3 13.17 3.87 25.22
N SER A 4 13.28 2.56 25.38
CA SER A 4 13.69 1.69 24.28
C SER A 4 12.65 1.88 23.19
N LYS A 5 13.03 2.48 22.06
CA LYS A 5 12.17 2.54 20.90
C LYS A 5 11.79 1.12 20.51
N ALA A 6 10.53 0.90 20.28
CA ALA A 6 10.05 -0.39 19.80
C ALA A 6 10.81 -0.82 18.53
N ASP A 7 11.07 -2.13 18.40
CA ASP A 7 11.81 -2.70 17.26
C ASP A 7 10.93 -2.87 16.01
N TYR A 8 9.85 -2.12 15.91
CA TYR A 8 8.91 -2.15 14.78
C TYR A 8 8.46 -0.72 14.41
N ILE A 9 7.85 -0.61 13.23
CA ILE A 9 7.25 0.63 12.72
C ILE A 9 5.75 0.41 12.54
N ASN A 10 4.95 1.37 13.00
CA ASN A 10 3.51 1.40 12.72
C ASN A 10 3.25 2.02 11.34
N VAL A 11 2.36 1.42 10.57
CA VAL A 11 1.80 2.00 9.34
C VAL A 11 0.28 2.01 9.48
N ILE A 12 -0.33 3.18 9.34
CA ILE A 12 -1.77 3.37 9.48
C ILE A 12 -2.38 3.59 8.10
N GLY A 13 -3.24 2.67 7.70
CA GLY A 13 -3.89 2.61 6.39
C GLY A 13 -3.16 1.69 5.42
N ALA A 14 -3.90 0.78 4.79
CA ALA A 14 -3.41 -0.16 3.80
C ALA A 14 -3.95 0.14 2.38
N GLY A 15 -4.00 1.42 2.05
CA GLY A 15 -4.18 1.89 0.68
C GLY A 15 -2.91 1.70 -0.15
N LEU A 16 -2.82 2.38 -1.29
CA LEU A 16 -1.62 2.33 -2.14
C LEU A 16 -0.36 2.74 -1.39
N ALA A 17 -0.42 3.89 -0.70
CA ALA A 17 0.75 4.44 0.02
C ALA A 17 1.14 3.57 1.23
N GLY A 18 0.18 3.15 2.04
CA GLY A 18 0.46 2.35 3.22
C GLY A 18 0.94 0.94 2.91
N SER A 19 0.40 0.30 1.87
CA SER A 19 0.88 -1.00 1.40
C SER A 19 2.32 -0.92 0.88
N GLU A 20 2.64 0.11 0.10
CA GLU A 20 4.01 0.35 -0.36
C GLU A 20 4.96 0.60 0.82
N ALA A 21 4.58 1.48 1.76
CA ALA A 21 5.40 1.79 2.93
C ALA A 21 5.67 0.53 3.78
N ALA A 22 4.64 -0.26 4.08
CA ALA A 22 4.77 -1.48 4.85
C ALA A 22 5.72 -2.49 4.17
N TYR A 23 5.56 -2.68 2.85
CA TYR A 23 6.43 -3.55 2.08
C TYR A 23 7.88 -3.07 2.08
N GLN A 24 8.13 -1.78 1.81
CA GLN A 24 9.48 -1.23 1.75
C GLN A 24 10.20 -1.29 3.11
N ILE A 25 9.48 -1.09 4.20
CA ILE A 25 10.03 -1.22 5.56
C ILE A 25 10.39 -2.69 5.83
N ALA A 26 9.45 -3.60 5.61
CA ALA A 26 9.63 -5.03 5.86
C ALA A 26 10.72 -5.64 4.99
N LYS A 27 10.83 -5.24 3.72
CA LYS A 27 11.90 -5.64 2.80
C LYS A 27 13.30 -5.29 3.33
N ARG A 28 13.40 -4.26 4.15
CA ARG A 28 14.66 -3.85 4.80
C ARG A 28 14.92 -4.55 6.14
N GLY A 29 14.12 -5.57 6.46
CA GLY A 29 14.29 -6.37 7.67
C GLY A 29 13.70 -5.74 8.93
N ILE A 30 12.85 -4.73 8.81
CA ILE A 30 12.21 -4.06 9.94
C ILE A 30 10.78 -4.57 10.09
N PRO A 31 10.38 -5.08 11.28
CA PRO A 31 9.01 -5.48 11.52
C PRO A 31 8.02 -4.32 11.41
N VAL A 32 6.83 -4.60 10.89
CA VAL A 32 5.77 -3.62 10.64
C VAL A 32 4.47 -4.08 11.30
N LYS A 33 3.79 -3.16 11.97
CA LYS A 33 2.37 -3.30 12.32
C LYS A 33 1.55 -2.44 11.37
N LEU A 34 0.83 -3.09 10.47
CA LEU A 34 -0.02 -2.44 9.48
C LEU A 34 -1.47 -2.44 9.96
N TYR A 35 -2.00 -1.26 10.22
CA TYR A 35 -3.38 -1.07 10.67
C TYR A 35 -4.27 -0.71 9.49
N GLU A 36 -5.38 -1.43 9.35
CA GLU A 36 -6.40 -1.16 8.32
C GLU A 36 -7.79 -1.27 8.95
N MET A 37 -8.59 -0.22 8.81
CA MET A 37 -9.92 -0.20 9.42
C MET A 37 -10.98 -0.97 8.62
N ARG A 38 -10.80 -1.16 7.31
CA ARG A 38 -11.77 -1.92 6.50
C ARG A 38 -11.81 -3.38 6.94
N GLY A 39 -13.01 -3.90 7.07
CA GLY A 39 -13.29 -5.17 7.74
C GLY A 39 -13.84 -4.97 9.15
N VAL A 40 -13.54 -3.84 9.81
CA VAL A 40 -14.16 -3.38 11.07
C VAL A 40 -15.11 -2.21 10.81
N LYS A 41 -14.64 -1.22 10.03
CA LYS A 41 -15.40 -0.04 9.64
C LYS A 41 -15.28 0.18 8.13
N ALA A 42 -16.42 0.23 7.46
CA ALA A 42 -16.46 0.49 6.01
C ALA A 42 -16.29 1.98 5.70
N THR A 43 -15.81 2.26 4.49
CA THR A 43 -15.79 3.61 3.92
C THR A 43 -16.71 3.67 2.69
N PRO A 44 -17.32 4.82 2.37
CA PRO A 44 -18.21 4.94 1.22
C PRO A 44 -17.53 4.65 -0.13
N GLN A 45 -16.22 4.86 -0.22
CA GLN A 45 -15.45 4.77 -1.45
C GLN A 45 -14.99 3.34 -1.78
N HIS A 46 -14.75 2.54 -0.75
CA HIS A 46 -14.21 1.18 -0.90
C HIS A 46 -15.34 0.15 -0.97
N LYS A 47 -15.15 -0.86 -1.82
CA LYS A 47 -16.12 -1.96 -2.04
C LYS A 47 -15.67 -3.27 -1.42
N THR A 48 -14.37 -3.42 -1.17
CA THR A 48 -13.75 -4.64 -0.64
C THR A 48 -12.94 -4.33 0.62
N THR A 49 -12.41 -5.37 1.24
CA THR A 49 -11.44 -5.26 2.33
C THR A 49 -9.99 -5.44 1.85
N ASN A 50 -9.79 -5.57 0.54
CA ASN A 50 -8.46 -5.74 -0.05
C ASN A 50 -7.62 -4.45 0.11
N PHE A 51 -6.31 -4.65 0.25
CA PHE A 51 -5.36 -3.55 0.30
C PHE A 51 -5.16 -2.93 -1.08
N ALA A 52 -4.65 -1.70 -1.10
CA ALA A 52 -4.35 -0.97 -2.33
C ALA A 52 -5.53 -0.88 -3.32
N GLU A 53 -6.77 -0.92 -2.85
CA GLU A 53 -7.97 -0.87 -3.69
C GLU A 53 -8.04 0.45 -4.46
N LEU A 54 -8.21 0.34 -5.78
CA LEU A 54 -8.41 1.49 -6.67
C LEU A 54 -9.90 1.87 -6.66
N VAL A 55 -10.23 3.04 -6.14
CA VAL A 55 -11.62 3.46 -5.88
C VAL A 55 -12.26 4.27 -7.00
N CYS A 56 -11.49 5.07 -7.75
CA CYS A 56 -12.00 5.96 -8.78
C CYS A 56 -11.91 5.36 -10.18
N SER A 57 -10.80 4.70 -10.49
CA SER A 57 -10.48 4.17 -11.82
C SER A 57 -9.54 2.99 -11.68
N ASN A 58 -9.41 2.20 -12.74
CA ASN A 58 -8.42 1.12 -12.80
C ASN A 58 -7.10 1.56 -13.45
N SER A 59 -6.87 2.86 -13.60
CA SER A 59 -5.71 3.41 -14.29
C SER A 59 -4.75 4.12 -13.34
N PHE A 60 -3.45 3.85 -13.51
CA PHE A 60 -2.35 4.60 -12.93
C PHE A 60 -1.87 5.74 -13.83
N ARG A 61 -2.69 6.18 -14.78
CA ARG A 61 -2.40 7.22 -15.75
C ARG A 61 -1.32 6.84 -16.77
N GLY A 62 -0.73 7.84 -17.44
CA GLY A 62 0.27 7.64 -18.49
C GLY A 62 1.52 6.91 -18.00
N ASP A 63 2.11 6.12 -18.90
CA ASP A 63 3.30 5.29 -18.60
C ASP A 63 4.52 5.69 -19.44
N SER A 64 4.43 6.77 -20.21
CA SER A 64 5.54 7.27 -20.99
C SER A 64 6.59 7.95 -20.10
N LEU A 65 7.86 7.64 -20.33
CA LEU A 65 9.00 8.30 -19.67
C LEU A 65 9.12 9.79 -19.96
N THR A 66 8.43 10.27 -20.99
CA THR A 66 8.45 11.69 -21.39
C THR A 66 7.48 12.56 -20.60
N ASN A 67 6.69 11.97 -19.72
CA ASN A 67 5.84 12.71 -18.79
C ASN A 67 6.13 12.36 -17.31
N ALA A 68 5.82 13.29 -16.41
CA ALA A 68 6.18 13.19 -15.01
C ALA A 68 5.59 11.94 -14.33
N VAL A 69 4.35 11.57 -14.62
CA VAL A 69 3.72 10.39 -13.97
C VAL A 69 4.30 9.07 -14.50
N GLY A 70 4.75 9.02 -15.72
CA GLY A 70 5.45 7.85 -16.28
C GLY A 70 6.87 7.73 -15.74
N LEU A 71 7.58 8.86 -15.64
CA LEU A 71 8.92 8.89 -15.03
C LEU A 71 8.88 8.46 -13.56
N LEU A 72 7.93 8.94 -12.78
CA LEU A 72 7.74 8.52 -11.39
C LEU A 72 7.53 7.00 -11.27
N LYS A 73 6.74 6.40 -12.16
CA LYS A 73 6.55 4.94 -12.17
C LYS A 73 7.85 4.19 -12.44
N GLU A 74 8.67 4.69 -13.34
CA GLU A 74 10.00 4.10 -13.60
C GLU A 74 10.92 4.17 -12.39
N GLU A 75 10.91 5.28 -11.66
CA GLU A 75 11.63 5.40 -10.41
C GLU A 75 11.13 4.39 -9.35
N MET A 76 9.81 4.23 -9.25
CA MET A 76 9.21 3.22 -8.36
C MET A 76 9.59 1.79 -8.77
N ARG A 77 9.63 1.48 -10.07
CA ARG A 77 10.10 0.15 -10.57
C ARG A 77 11.53 -0.13 -10.13
N ARG A 78 12.41 0.85 -10.22
CA ARG A 78 13.81 0.72 -9.79
C ARG A 78 13.97 0.53 -8.28
N LEU A 79 13.00 0.97 -7.50
CA LEU A 79 12.93 0.74 -6.06
C LEU A 79 12.25 -0.59 -5.69
N ASP A 80 11.89 -1.41 -6.69
CA ASP A 80 11.15 -2.66 -6.51
C ASP A 80 9.82 -2.44 -5.76
N SER A 81 9.02 -1.49 -6.25
CA SER A 81 7.71 -1.19 -5.72
C SER A 81 6.75 -2.39 -5.83
N ILE A 82 6.11 -2.75 -4.72
CA ILE A 82 5.06 -3.77 -4.70
C ILE A 82 3.86 -3.34 -5.57
N ILE A 83 3.52 -2.05 -5.55
CA ILE A 83 2.44 -1.46 -6.36
C ILE A 83 2.73 -1.62 -7.84
N MET A 84 3.94 -1.26 -8.28
CA MET A 84 4.31 -1.36 -9.70
C MET A 84 4.42 -2.81 -10.15
N ARG A 85 5.05 -3.68 -9.37
CA ARG A 85 5.22 -5.10 -9.73
C ARG A 85 3.87 -5.80 -9.88
N ASN A 86 2.96 -5.62 -8.94
CA ASN A 86 1.62 -6.19 -9.06
C ASN A 86 0.79 -5.50 -10.15
N GLY A 87 0.96 -4.21 -10.36
CA GLY A 87 0.34 -3.48 -11.45
C GLY A 87 0.75 -4.03 -12.83
N GLU A 88 2.02 -4.29 -13.04
CA GLU A 88 2.52 -4.89 -14.29
C GLU A 88 1.96 -6.31 -14.51
N ALA A 89 1.89 -7.13 -13.45
CA ALA A 89 1.37 -8.48 -13.52
C ALA A 89 -0.15 -8.54 -13.86
N HIS A 90 -0.87 -7.47 -13.59
CA HIS A 90 -2.32 -7.37 -13.80
C HIS A 90 -2.70 -6.31 -14.84
N ARG A 91 -1.78 -5.92 -15.69
CA ARG A 91 -1.99 -4.91 -16.73
C ARG A 91 -3.07 -5.36 -17.72
N VAL A 92 -3.96 -4.43 -18.06
CA VAL A 92 -4.93 -4.59 -19.14
C VAL A 92 -4.69 -3.55 -20.26
N PRO A 93 -5.10 -3.82 -21.51
CA PRO A 93 -4.90 -2.88 -22.61
C PRO A 93 -5.56 -1.53 -22.35
N ALA A 94 -4.79 -0.45 -22.47
CA ALA A 94 -5.26 0.93 -22.25
C ALA A 94 -4.44 1.98 -23.04
N GLY A 95 -3.90 1.62 -24.19
CA GLY A 95 -3.08 2.52 -25.00
C GLY A 95 -1.82 2.95 -24.26
N GLY A 96 -1.57 4.27 -24.16
CA GLY A 96 -0.41 4.84 -23.45
C GLY A 96 -0.55 4.94 -21.94
N ALA A 97 -1.66 4.48 -21.37
CA ALA A 97 -1.89 4.46 -19.93
C ALA A 97 -1.57 3.08 -19.34
N MET A 98 -1.19 3.06 -18.07
CA MET A 98 -1.08 1.85 -17.31
C MET A 98 -2.43 1.60 -16.60
N ALA A 99 -3.21 0.66 -17.09
CA ALA A 99 -4.44 0.20 -16.46
C ALA A 99 -4.31 -1.26 -16.01
N VAL A 100 -5.07 -1.63 -15.00
CA VAL A 100 -4.99 -2.96 -14.39
C VAL A 100 -6.36 -3.60 -14.22
N ASP A 101 -6.40 -4.92 -14.15
CA ASP A 101 -7.51 -5.64 -13.54
C ASP A 101 -7.55 -5.30 -12.05
N ARG A 102 -8.56 -4.53 -11.66
CA ARG A 102 -8.66 -3.89 -10.35
C ARG A 102 -8.74 -4.89 -9.20
N GLU A 103 -9.53 -5.94 -9.38
CA GLU A 103 -9.75 -6.96 -8.35
C GLU A 103 -8.51 -7.85 -8.21
N GLY A 104 -8.04 -8.42 -9.30
CA GLY A 104 -6.84 -9.27 -9.32
C GLY A 104 -5.61 -8.55 -8.78
N TYR A 105 -5.44 -7.28 -9.13
CA TYR A 105 -4.37 -6.44 -8.60
C TYR A 105 -4.45 -6.27 -7.06
N ALA A 106 -5.63 -5.88 -6.54
CA ALA A 106 -5.81 -5.66 -5.11
C ALA A 106 -5.68 -6.96 -4.30
N GLU A 107 -6.19 -8.07 -4.82
CA GLU A 107 -6.03 -9.40 -4.22
C GLU A 107 -4.55 -9.81 -4.16
N ALA A 108 -3.79 -9.58 -5.22
CA ALA A 108 -2.37 -9.91 -5.26
C ALA A 108 -1.54 -9.09 -4.27
N VAL A 109 -1.77 -7.78 -4.18
CA VAL A 109 -1.12 -6.93 -3.18
C VAL A 109 -1.48 -7.38 -1.76
N THR A 110 -2.76 -7.67 -1.51
CA THR A 110 -3.24 -8.14 -0.21
C THR A 110 -2.55 -9.45 0.20
N ALA A 111 -2.53 -10.43 -0.70
CA ALA A 111 -1.90 -11.72 -0.45
C ALA A 111 -0.39 -11.60 -0.16
N GLU A 112 0.31 -10.75 -0.90
CA GLU A 112 1.74 -10.53 -0.70
C GLU A 112 2.05 -9.85 0.64
N ILE A 113 1.26 -8.86 1.04
CA ILE A 113 1.39 -8.19 2.35
C ILE A 113 1.07 -9.16 3.48
N GLU A 114 -0.05 -9.87 3.41
CA GLU A 114 -0.49 -10.79 4.47
C GLU A 114 0.45 -12.00 4.65
N SER A 115 1.12 -12.42 3.59
CA SER A 115 2.09 -13.52 3.65
C SER A 115 3.50 -13.09 4.08
N HIS A 116 3.77 -11.79 4.18
CA HIS A 116 5.12 -11.32 4.53
C HIS A 116 5.41 -11.56 6.02
N PRO A 117 6.50 -12.26 6.36
CA PRO A 117 6.77 -12.68 7.76
C PRO A 117 7.02 -11.51 8.72
N LEU A 118 7.41 -10.33 8.22
CA LEU A 118 7.67 -9.13 9.03
C LEU A 118 6.50 -8.15 9.08
N ILE A 119 5.38 -8.44 8.40
CA ILE A 119 4.19 -7.58 8.44
C ILE A 119 3.09 -8.26 9.24
N GLU A 120 2.75 -7.65 10.37
CA GLU A 120 1.57 -8.00 11.16
C GLU A 120 0.41 -7.11 10.72
N VAL A 121 -0.62 -7.70 10.14
CA VAL A 121 -1.85 -6.99 9.73
C VAL A 121 -2.83 -6.95 10.90
N ILE A 122 -3.23 -5.74 11.28
CA ILE A 122 -4.17 -5.51 12.39
C ILE A 122 -5.40 -4.79 11.84
N ARG A 123 -6.54 -5.49 11.78
CA ARG A 123 -7.82 -4.93 11.37
C ARG A 123 -8.43 -4.13 12.53
N LYS A 124 -8.17 -2.83 12.52
CA LYS A 124 -8.61 -1.91 13.57
C LYS A 124 -8.65 -0.47 13.06
N GLU A 125 -9.69 0.28 13.48
CA GLU A 125 -9.69 1.74 13.34
C GLU A 125 -8.72 2.36 14.34
N ILE A 126 -7.82 3.20 13.88
CA ILE A 126 -6.90 3.98 14.71
C ILE A 126 -7.41 5.42 14.75
N THR A 127 -7.79 5.87 15.93
CA THR A 127 -8.35 7.22 16.16
C THR A 127 -7.36 8.17 16.82
N GLU A 128 -6.28 7.65 17.36
CA GLU A 128 -5.20 8.41 17.98
C GLU A 128 -3.86 7.92 17.43
N ILE A 129 -2.91 8.84 17.23
CA ILE A 129 -1.58 8.47 16.75
C ILE A 129 -0.87 7.66 17.83
N PRO A 130 -0.43 6.41 17.55
CA PRO A 130 0.35 5.64 18.50
C PRO A 130 1.68 6.34 18.85
N ASP A 131 2.05 6.33 20.11
CA ASP A 131 3.30 6.93 20.62
C ASP A 131 4.37 5.89 20.98
N ASP A 132 4.05 4.61 20.81
CA ASP A 132 4.90 3.46 21.18
C ASP A 132 6.05 3.20 20.19
N ALA A 133 5.92 3.67 18.93
CA ALA A 133 6.89 3.44 17.87
C ALA A 133 6.85 4.57 16.82
N ILE A 134 7.82 4.57 15.91
CA ILE A 134 7.75 5.40 14.70
C ILE A 134 6.50 5.04 13.92
N THR A 135 5.73 6.04 13.53
CA THR A 135 4.44 5.83 12.87
C THR A 135 4.38 6.56 11.53
N VAL A 136 4.03 5.80 10.49
CA VAL A 136 3.70 6.32 9.15
C VAL A 136 2.18 6.43 9.06
N ILE A 137 1.67 7.63 8.79
CA ILE A 137 0.24 7.87 8.60
C ILE A 137 -0.05 7.90 7.10
N ALA A 138 -0.79 6.91 6.62
CA ALA A 138 -1.16 6.73 5.23
C ALA A 138 -2.67 6.46 5.08
N SER A 139 -3.48 7.11 5.94
CA SER A 139 -4.93 6.89 6.01
C SER A 139 -5.68 7.36 4.76
N GLY A 140 -5.09 8.25 3.97
CA GLY A 140 -5.80 8.92 2.89
C GLY A 140 -6.88 9.87 3.39
N PRO A 141 -7.79 10.31 2.53
CA PRO A 141 -8.94 11.10 2.96
C PRO A 141 -9.92 10.23 3.76
N LEU A 142 -10.38 10.77 4.86
CA LEU A 142 -11.33 10.14 5.78
C LEU A 142 -12.69 10.83 5.68
#